data_d3bd2a13d6f31b289889ecdc4303b7c6
#
_entry.id   d3bd2a13d6f31b289889ecdc4303b7c6
#
_cell.length_a   1.000
_cell.length_b   1.000
_cell.length_c   1.000
_cell.angle_alpha   90.00
_cell.angle_beta   90.00
_cell.angle_gamma   90.00
#
_symmetry.space_group_name_H-M   'P 1'
#
loop_
_entity.id
_entity.type
_entity.pdbx_description
1 polymer ?
#
loop_
_entity_poly.entity_id
_entity_poly.type
_entity_poly.pdbx_seq_one_letter_code
_entity_poly.pdbx_strand_id
1 'polypeptide(L)'
;MNEKIETITREIQKLKEKTFKVFFFVYNTKGVPSGSLTYIYQTASYLKELGYNVQMLHTEEDFQTPETWLNNVDVASLPHLNIQKEKIEVSASDFLFIPEIFADVMAKTKEMPCKRVAILQNYDFMTELIPVGASWNTLKIHDCVT
;
A
#
# COMPACT_ATOMS: atom_id res chain seq x y z
N MET A 1 1.57 11.13 37.77
CA MET A 1 0.86 10.05 37.04
C MET A 1 0.68 10.35 35.57
N ASN A 2 0.28 11.59 35.19
CA ASN A 2 0.10 11.96 33.78
C ASN A 2 1.39 11.89 32.95
N GLU A 3 2.54 12.23 33.54
CA GLU A 3 3.83 12.16 32.86
C GLU A 3 4.23 10.75 32.47
N LYS A 4 3.93 9.75 33.30
CA LYS A 4 4.21 8.34 32.98
C LYS A 4 3.35 7.84 31.81
N ILE A 5 2.08 8.23 31.78
CA ILE A 5 1.15 7.85 30.69
C ILE A 5 1.59 8.51 29.39
N GLU A 6 1.95 9.79 29.40
CA GLU A 6 2.45 10.50 28.25
C GLU A 6 3.75 9.90 27.70
N THR A 7 4.67 9.53 28.61
CA THR A 7 5.94 8.88 28.24
C THR A 7 5.69 7.53 27.57
N ILE A 8 4.83 6.70 28.15
CA ILE A 8 4.45 5.40 27.58
C ILE A 8 3.80 5.58 26.22
N THR A 9 2.88 6.52 26.09
CA THR A 9 2.22 6.82 24.81
C THR A 9 3.22 7.24 23.73
N ARG A 10 4.18 8.09 24.07
CA ARG A 10 5.24 8.51 23.15
C ARG A 10 6.15 7.35 22.76
N GLU A 11 6.51 6.47 23.69
CA GLU A 11 7.31 5.28 23.39
C GLU A 11 6.57 4.32 22.47
N ILE A 12 5.28 4.09 22.71
CA ILE A 12 4.44 3.27 21.84
C ILE A 12 4.38 3.88 20.44
N GLN A 13 4.22 5.19 20.34
CA GLN A 13 4.18 5.89 19.06
C GLN A 13 5.51 5.75 18.31
N LYS A 14 6.65 5.91 19.00
CA LYS A 14 7.97 5.70 18.39
C LYS A 14 8.17 4.27 17.94
N LEU A 15 7.70 3.29 18.69
CA LEU A 15 7.77 1.89 18.31
C LEU A 15 6.93 1.63 17.06
N LYS A 16 5.73 2.19 16.98
CA LYS A 16 4.88 2.08 15.79
C LYS A 16 5.54 2.71 14.55
N GLU A 17 6.14 3.87 14.69
CA GLU A 17 6.84 4.56 13.61
C GLU A 17 8.10 3.83 13.14
N LYS A 18 8.82 3.16 14.06
CA LYS A 18 10.10 2.52 13.77
C LYS A 18 9.99 1.04 13.43
N THR A 19 8.91 0.36 13.83
CA THR A 19 8.82 -1.09 13.73
C THR A 19 8.37 -1.60 12.39
N PHE A 20 7.57 -0.84 11.64
CA PHE A 20 7.15 -1.27 10.31
C PHE A 20 6.66 -0.10 9.45
N LYS A 21 6.67 -0.34 8.15
CA LYS A 21 6.13 0.55 7.13
C LYS A 21 4.93 -0.10 6.48
N VAL A 22 4.02 0.71 5.97
CA VAL A 22 2.85 0.26 5.21
C VAL A 22 2.98 0.80 3.79
N PHE A 23 3.08 -0.09 2.83
CA PHE A 23 3.18 0.26 1.42
C PHE A 23 1.88 -0.06 0.71
N PHE A 24 1.40 0.88 -0.11
CA PHE A 24 0.27 0.67 -1.02
C PHE A 24 0.75 0.78 -2.45
N PHE A 25 0.50 -0.25 -3.25
CA PHE A 25 0.80 -0.20 -4.68
C PHE A 25 -0.34 0.51 -5.41
N VAL A 26 -0.01 1.52 -6.19
CA VAL A 26 -0.98 2.34 -6.92
C VAL A 26 -0.60 2.46 -8.39
N TYR A 27 -1.54 2.95 -9.19
CA TYR A 27 -1.38 3.11 -10.63
C TYR A 27 -1.86 4.49 -11.08
N ASN A 28 -1.40 4.89 -12.28
CA ASN A 28 -1.74 6.17 -12.89
C ASN A 28 -3.08 6.05 -13.63
N THR A 29 -4.08 6.81 -13.20
CA THR A 29 -5.36 6.89 -13.90
C THR A 29 -5.39 8.00 -14.95
N LYS A 30 -4.30 8.75 -15.10
CA LYS A 30 -4.17 9.85 -16.07
C LYS A 30 -5.27 10.90 -15.93
N GLY A 31 -5.60 11.23 -14.69
CA GLY A 31 -6.62 12.24 -14.37
C GLY A 31 -8.04 11.74 -14.36
N VAL A 32 -8.29 10.45 -14.63
CA VAL A 32 -9.63 9.88 -14.59
C VAL A 32 -9.97 9.41 -13.17
N PRO A 33 -11.07 9.87 -12.59
CA PRO A 33 -11.48 9.43 -11.26
C PRO A 33 -11.67 7.91 -11.16
N SER A 34 -11.25 7.32 -10.06
CA SER A 34 -11.34 5.88 -9.81
C SER A 34 -11.80 5.63 -8.37
N GLY A 35 -12.87 4.85 -8.23
CA GLY A 35 -13.34 4.43 -6.90
C GLY A 35 -12.33 3.55 -6.18
N SER A 36 -11.62 2.71 -6.92
CA SER A 36 -10.57 1.86 -6.40
C SER A 36 -9.44 2.68 -5.77
N LEU A 37 -8.90 3.66 -6.49
CA LEU A 37 -7.86 4.53 -5.95
C LEU A 37 -8.37 5.43 -4.83
N THR A 38 -9.60 5.90 -4.91
CA THR A 38 -10.20 6.68 -3.83
C THR A 38 -10.15 5.91 -2.51
N TYR A 39 -10.56 4.65 -2.55
CA TYR A 39 -10.50 3.78 -1.36
C TYR A 39 -9.06 3.63 -0.83
N ILE A 40 -8.12 3.36 -1.72
CA ILE A 40 -6.71 3.15 -1.34
C ILE A 40 -6.13 4.42 -0.71
N TYR A 41 -6.34 5.57 -1.33
CA TYR A 41 -5.80 6.84 -0.81
C TYR A 41 -6.47 7.28 0.48
N GLN A 42 -7.77 7.07 0.63
CA GLN A 42 -8.46 7.35 1.88
C GLN A 42 -7.94 6.47 3.01
N THR A 43 -7.74 5.19 2.74
CA THR A 43 -7.17 4.25 3.72
C THR A 43 -5.74 4.64 4.09
N ALA A 44 -4.91 4.95 3.10
CA ALA A 44 -3.53 5.37 3.33
C ALA A 44 -3.46 6.65 4.17
N SER A 45 -4.28 7.64 3.84
CA SER A 45 -4.34 8.89 4.59
C SER A 45 -4.78 8.68 6.04
N TYR A 46 -5.78 7.82 6.24
CA TYR A 46 -6.26 7.48 7.57
C TYR A 46 -5.17 6.82 8.42
N LEU A 47 -4.47 5.85 7.84
CA LEU A 47 -3.36 5.19 8.54
C LEU A 47 -2.24 6.17 8.88
N LYS A 48 -1.95 7.10 7.98
CA LYS A 48 -0.96 8.13 8.26
C LYS A 48 -1.37 9.03 9.42
N GLU A 49 -2.64 9.41 9.48
CA GLU A 49 -3.18 10.20 10.59
C GLU A 49 -3.08 9.46 11.92
N LEU A 50 -3.16 8.13 11.90
CA LEU A 50 -2.98 7.29 13.08
C LEU A 50 -1.50 7.13 13.48
N GLY A 51 -0.56 7.69 12.73
CA GLY A 51 0.87 7.66 13.05
C GLY A 51 1.67 6.58 12.36
N TYR A 52 1.09 5.82 11.44
CA TYR A 52 1.82 4.80 10.68
C TYR A 52 2.67 5.43 9.58
N ASN A 53 3.81 4.82 9.29
CA ASN A 53 4.68 5.23 8.18
C ASN A 53 4.13 4.64 6.89
N VAL A 54 3.38 5.43 6.13
CA VAL A 54 2.71 5.01 4.91
C VAL A 54 3.44 5.56 3.69
N GLN A 55 3.67 4.71 2.69
CA GLN A 55 4.30 5.09 1.43
C GLN A 55 3.52 4.48 0.26
N MET A 56 3.38 5.25 -0.82
CA MET A 56 2.71 4.81 -2.03
C MET A 56 3.77 4.38 -3.05
N LEU A 57 3.59 3.19 -3.66
CA LEU A 57 4.54 2.62 -4.61
C LEU A 57 3.92 2.54 -6.00
N HIS A 58 4.72 2.83 -7.03
CA HIS A 58 4.30 2.66 -8.42
C HIS A 58 5.52 2.29 -9.29
N THR A 59 5.25 1.88 -10.53
CA THR A 59 6.30 1.52 -11.51
C THR A 59 6.34 2.47 -12.69
N GLU A 60 5.38 3.35 -12.84
CA GLU A 60 5.21 4.20 -14.02
C GLU A 60 6.08 5.46 -13.94
N GLU A 61 6.77 5.79 -15.03
CA GLU A 61 7.65 6.97 -15.08
C GLU A 61 6.87 8.28 -15.05
N ASP A 62 5.74 8.31 -15.73
CA ASP A 62 4.88 9.48 -15.88
C ASP A 62 3.74 9.50 -14.87
N PHE A 63 3.95 8.90 -13.70
CA PHE A 63 2.92 8.78 -12.69
C PHE A 63 2.40 10.16 -12.26
N GLN A 64 1.09 10.33 -12.37
CA GLN A 64 0.38 11.51 -11.90
C GLN A 64 -0.40 11.17 -10.64
N THR A 65 -0.17 11.91 -9.56
CA THR A 65 -0.95 11.75 -8.34
C THR A 65 -2.40 12.16 -8.58
N PRO A 66 -3.36 11.59 -7.83
CA PRO A 66 -4.78 11.89 -8.04
C PRO A 66 -5.23 13.25 -7.48
N GLU A 67 -4.33 14.17 -7.19
CA GLU A 67 -4.65 15.49 -6.65
C GLU A 67 -5.62 16.27 -7.53
N THR A 68 -5.60 16.03 -8.84
CA THR A 68 -6.47 16.75 -9.79
C THR A 68 -7.94 16.41 -9.63
N TRP A 69 -8.28 15.25 -9.10
CA TRP A 69 -9.67 14.81 -8.96
C TRP A 69 -10.05 14.31 -7.56
N LEU A 70 -9.06 14.03 -6.70
CA LEU A 70 -9.30 13.53 -5.34
C LEU A 70 -9.05 14.67 -4.34
N ASN A 71 -10.12 15.37 -3.97
CA ASN A 71 -10.04 16.61 -3.20
C ASN A 71 -10.20 16.41 -1.69
N ASN A 72 -10.73 15.27 -1.24
CA ASN A 72 -11.02 15.04 0.17
C ASN A 72 -9.90 14.27 0.90
N VAL A 73 -8.76 14.10 0.25
CA VAL A 73 -7.57 13.45 0.79
C VAL A 73 -6.37 14.35 0.54
N ASP A 74 -5.51 14.47 1.53
CA ASP A 74 -4.23 15.19 1.38
C ASP A 74 -3.21 14.28 0.67
N VAL A 75 -3.37 14.15 -0.64
CA VAL A 75 -2.50 13.30 -1.47
C VAL A 75 -1.05 13.79 -1.45
N ALA A 76 -0.84 15.10 -1.42
CA ALA A 76 0.49 15.68 -1.46
C ALA A 76 1.34 15.31 -0.24
N SER A 77 0.70 15.01 0.89
CA SER A 77 1.42 14.63 2.11
C SER A 77 1.86 13.16 2.11
N LEU A 78 1.36 12.34 1.17
CA LEU A 78 1.71 10.92 1.06
C LEU A 78 2.94 10.77 0.16
N PRO A 79 4.04 10.12 0.62
CA PRO A 79 5.19 9.85 -0.24
C PRO A 79 4.84 8.92 -1.38
N HIS A 80 5.31 9.24 -2.58
CA HIS A 80 5.14 8.41 -3.78
C HIS A 80 6.52 8.01 -4.30
N LEU A 81 6.77 6.72 -4.42
CA LEU A 81 8.07 6.18 -4.80
C LEU A 81 7.93 5.28 -6.02
N ASN A 82 8.78 5.52 -7.02
CA ASN A 82 8.89 4.64 -8.18
C ASN A 82 9.87 3.52 -7.88
N ILE A 83 9.38 2.28 -7.76
CA ILE A 83 10.19 1.14 -7.36
C ILE A 83 11.22 0.69 -8.40
N GLN A 84 11.12 1.19 -9.65
CA GLN A 84 12.12 0.94 -10.68
C GLN A 84 13.30 1.91 -10.63
N LYS A 85 13.09 3.09 -10.03
CA LYS A 85 14.10 4.14 -9.97
C LYS A 85 14.71 4.32 -8.59
N GLU A 86 13.96 4.04 -7.55
CA GLU A 86 14.36 4.27 -6.17
C GLU A 86 14.50 2.94 -5.44
N LYS A 87 15.57 2.82 -4.67
CA LYS A 87 15.77 1.67 -3.82
C LYS A 87 14.89 1.79 -2.58
N ILE A 88 14.05 0.80 -2.34
CA ILE A 88 13.12 0.77 -1.23
C ILE A 88 13.60 -0.28 -0.23
N GLU A 89 13.75 0.14 1.01
CA GLU A 89 14.08 -0.77 2.11
C GLU A 89 12.81 -1.41 2.64
N VAL A 90 12.77 -2.74 2.60
CA VAL A 90 11.62 -3.54 3.03
C VAL A 90 12.09 -4.55 4.06
N SER A 91 11.39 -4.63 5.19
CA SER A 91 11.68 -5.58 6.26
C SER A 91 10.55 -6.59 6.45
N ALA A 92 10.82 -7.66 7.19
CA ALA A 92 9.83 -8.69 7.48
C ALA A 92 8.61 -8.18 8.26
N SER A 93 8.76 -7.07 8.96
CA SER A 93 7.67 -6.45 9.73
C SER A 93 6.80 -5.49 8.90
N ASP A 94 7.18 -5.20 7.67
CA ASP A 94 6.44 -4.28 6.80
C ASP A 94 5.25 -4.97 6.14
N PHE A 95 4.31 -4.15 5.62
CA PHE A 95 3.12 -4.62 4.90
C PHE A 95 3.10 -4.00 3.52
N LEU A 96 2.81 -4.82 2.51
CA LEU A 96 2.62 -4.36 1.13
C LEU A 96 1.21 -4.74 0.67
N PHE A 97 0.39 -3.73 0.41
CA PHE A 97 -0.97 -3.90 -0.09
C PHE A 97 -0.96 -3.77 -1.62
N ILE A 98 -1.43 -4.81 -2.29
CA ILE A 98 -1.43 -4.89 -3.76
C ILE A 98 -2.87 -5.08 -4.25
N PRO A 99 -3.41 -4.17 -5.08
CA PRO A 99 -4.74 -4.37 -5.69
C PRO A 99 -4.77 -5.64 -6.54
N GLU A 100 -5.91 -6.31 -6.58
CA GLU A 100 -6.10 -7.58 -7.29
C GLU A 100 -5.77 -7.53 -8.78
N ILE A 101 -5.86 -6.35 -9.40
CA ILE A 101 -5.53 -6.18 -10.82
C ILE A 101 -4.03 -6.33 -11.12
N PHE A 102 -3.19 -6.33 -10.09
CA PHE A 102 -1.73 -6.40 -10.24
C PHE A 102 -1.16 -7.78 -9.90
N ALA A 103 -1.68 -8.83 -10.54
CA ALA A 103 -1.16 -10.18 -10.36
C ALA A 103 0.32 -10.28 -10.76
N ASP A 104 0.76 -9.52 -11.74
CA ASP A 104 2.16 -9.45 -12.16
C ASP A 104 3.06 -8.86 -11.06
N VAL A 105 2.59 -7.85 -10.35
CA VAL A 105 3.31 -7.29 -9.19
C VAL A 105 3.37 -8.30 -8.07
N MET A 106 2.30 -9.04 -7.83
CA MET A 106 2.29 -10.11 -6.83
C MET A 106 3.34 -11.17 -7.15
N ALA A 107 3.45 -11.55 -8.42
CA ALA A 107 4.45 -12.53 -8.87
C ALA A 107 5.88 -11.99 -8.71
N LYS A 108 6.13 -10.75 -9.09
CA LYS A 108 7.46 -10.14 -9.01
C LYS A 108 7.92 -9.88 -7.57
N THR A 109 7.00 -9.71 -6.65
CA THR A 109 7.30 -9.39 -5.24
C THR A 109 7.25 -10.60 -4.31
N LYS A 110 7.05 -11.81 -4.83
CA LYS A 110 6.81 -12.99 -3.98
C LYS A 110 7.99 -13.36 -3.07
N GLU A 111 9.20 -12.93 -3.40
CA GLU A 111 10.39 -13.16 -2.57
C GLU A 111 10.68 -12.00 -1.61
N MET A 112 9.87 -10.96 -1.60
CA MET A 112 10.03 -9.88 -0.62
C MET A 112 9.78 -10.38 0.80
N PRO A 113 10.56 -9.90 1.79
CA PRO A 113 10.43 -10.38 3.16
C PRO A 113 9.15 -9.92 3.86
N CYS A 114 8.50 -8.87 3.38
CA CYS A 114 7.32 -8.27 4.00
C CYS A 114 6.07 -9.14 3.84
N LYS A 115 5.08 -8.87 4.67
CA LYS A 115 3.75 -9.44 4.53
C LYS A 115 3.04 -8.74 3.35
N ARG A 116 2.55 -9.53 2.41
CA ARG A 116 1.83 -9.02 1.25
C ARG A 116 0.36 -9.34 1.37
N VAL A 117 -0.47 -8.32 1.15
CA VAL A 117 -1.92 -8.40 1.32
C VAL A 117 -2.59 -7.96 0.01
N ALA A 118 -3.45 -8.80 -0.54
CA ALA A 118 -4.23 -8.44 -1.73
C ALA A 118 -5.43 -7.59 -1.32
N ILE A 119 -5.66 -6.50 -2.07
CA ILE A 119 -6.87 -5.69 -1.93
C ILE A 119 -7.89 -6.18 -2.96
N LEU A 120 -8.99 -6.76 -2.50
CA LEU A 120 -10.01 -7.34 -3.35
C LEU A 120 -11.19 -6.36 -3.47
N GLN A 121 -11.29 -5.70 -4.60
CA GLN A 121 -12.31 -4.70 -4.86
C GLN A 121 -13.31 -5.11 -5.94
N ASN A 122 -12.93 -6.06 -6.80
CA ASN A 122 -13.79 -6.58 -7.86
C ASN A 122 -13.59 -8.09 -7.94
N TYR A 123 -14.68 -8.84 -7.70
CA TYR A 123 -14.64 -10.29 -7.65
C TYR A 123 -14.20 -10.91 -9.00
N ASP A 124 -14.63 -10.32 -10.10
CA ASP A 124 -14.30 -10.83 -11.44
C ASP A 124 -12.77 -10.77 -11.69
N PHE A 125 -12.12 -9.74 -11.20
CA PHE A 125 -10.68 -9.59 -11.36
C PHE A 125 -9.86 -10.64 -10.59
N MET A 126 -10.42 -11.23 -9.54
CA MET A 126 -9.75 -12.31 -8.82
C MET A 126 -9.50 -13.54 -9.70
N THR A 127 -10.37 -13.80 -10.66
CA THR A 127 -10.31 -14.99 -11.51
C THR A 127 -9.74 -14.70 -12.89
N GLU A 128 -10.03 -13.54 -13.45
CA GLU A 128 -9.67 -13.21 -14.83
C GLU A 128 -8.23 -12.71 -14.99
N LEU A 129 -7.70 -12.03 -13.98
CA LEU A 129 -6.39 -11.37 -14.07
C LEU A 129 -5.24 -12.19 -13.48
N ILE A 130 -5.53 -13.31 -12.83
CA ILE A 130 -4.49 -14.22 -12.36
C ILE A 130 -3.93 -14.98 -13.57
N PRO A 131 -2.59 -15.00 -13.76
CA PRO A 131 -1.98 -15.72 -14.87
C PRO A 131 -2.37 -17.20 -14.90
N VAL A 132 -2.47 -17.78 -16.08
CA VAL A 132 -2.79 -19.20 -16.26
C VAL A 132 -1.77 -20.04 -15.50
N GLY A 133 -2.26 -20.97 -14.67
CA GLY A 133 -1.42 -21.84 -13.83
C GLY A 133 -0.98 -21.21 -12.52
N ALA A 134 -1.29 -19.93 -12.27
CA ALA A 134 -1.03 -19.28 -10.99
C ALA A 134 -2.22 -19.43 -10.05
N SER A 135 -1.95 -19.40 -8.75
CA SER A 135 -2.94 -19.37 -7.70
C SER A 135 -2.46 -18.44 -6.59
N TRP A 136 -3.31 -18.14 -5.63
CA TRP A 136 -2.87 -17.37 -4.46
C TRP A 136 -1.70 -18.02 -3.75
N ASN A 137 -1.66 -19.36 -3.67
CA ASN A 137 -0.54 -20.09 -3.08
C ASN A 137 0.73 -19.93 -3.88
N THR A 138 0.69 -20.06 -5.21
CA THR A 138 1.88 -19.89 -6.05
C THR A 138 2.40 -18.45 -6.05
N LEU A 139 1.53 -17.48 -5.86
CA LEU A 139 1.90 -16.07 -5.70
C LEU A 139 2.32 -15.74 -4.27
N LYS A 140 2.21 -16.69 -3.35
CA LYS A 140 2.51 -16.52 -1.91
C LYS A 140 1.69 -15.40 -1.26
N ILE A 141 0.46 -15.24 -1.68
CA ILE A 141 -0.50 -14.31 -1.06
C ILE A 141 -1.40 -15.11 -0.13
N HIS A 142 -1.32 -14.84 1.16
CA HIS A 142 -2.06 -15.58 2.18
C HIS A 142 -3.09 -14.71 2.92
N ASP A 143 -3.07 -13.42 2.69
CA ASP A 143 -3.97 -12.47 3.32
C ASP A 143 -4.64 -11.58 2.26
N CYS A 144 -5.88 -11.22 2.49
CA CYS A 144 -6.60 -10.28 1.64
C CYS A 144 -7.53 -9.40 2.47
N VAL A 145 -7.86 -8.23 1.92
CA VAL A 145 -8.85 -7.31 2.46
C VAL A 145 -9.85 -6.96 1.37
N THR A 146 -11.09 -6.72 1.76
CA THR A 146 -12.18 -6.36 0.83
C THR A 146 -12.70 -4.97 1.07
#